data_24a74a973fceb38b46758c83c35a820a
#
_entry.id   24a74a973fceb38b46758c83c35a820a
#
_cell.length_a   1.000
_cell.length_b   1.000
_cell.length_c   1.000
_cell.angle_alpha   90.00
_cell.angle_beta   90.00
_cell.angle_gamma   90.00
#
_symmetry.space_group_name_H-M   'P 1'
#
loop_
_entity.id
_entity.type
_entity.pdbx_description
1 polymer ?
#
loop_
_entity_poly.entity_id
_entity_poly.type
_entity_poly.pdbx_seq_one_letter_code
_entity_poly.pdbx_strand_id
1 'polypeptide(L)'
;QIQDAYMQATAGQRPYFFDHIEAITDTCLAEYAGLTGRSYQRVATFKLEDADYVIVGMGSMIVQAECVADYLRETRKLKVGVVNLTMFRPFPGDLLGHALRGKKGVVVLERTDQPLAEDLPLMREVRATLIKCIENGMAPDDERPFPTYASYAAGDMPRLYSGCYGLGSR
;
A
#
# COMPACT_ATOMS: atom_id res chain seq x y z
N GLN A 1 -24.76 -3.11 28.81
CA GLN A 1 -24.86 -3.17 27.34
C GLN A 1 -25.67 -4.41 26.96
N ILE A 2 -26.71 -4.22 26.15
CA ILE A 2 -27.47 -5.35 25.57
C ILE A 2 -26.66 -5.84 24.36
N GLN A 3 -26.33 -7.12 24.33
CA GLN A 3 -25.45 -7.73 23.33
C GLN A 3 -25.93 -7.46 21.88
N ASP A 4 -27.25 -7.59 21.63
CA ASP A 4 -27.83 -7.34 20.31
C ASP A 4 -27.64 -5.89 19.84
N ALA A 5 -27.85 -4.91 20.73
CA ALA A 5 -27.63 -3.50 20.42
C ALA A 5 -26.14 -3.19 20.11
N TYR A 6 -25.20 -3.85 20.81
CA TYR A 6 -23.78 -3.74 20.51
C TYR A 6 -23.44 -4.29 19.12
N MET A 7 -23.92 -5.48 18.80
CA MET A 7 -23.68 -6.10 17.48
C MET A 7 -24.30 -5.30 16.34
N GLN A 8 -25.51 -4.76 16.52
CA GLN A 8 -26.16 -3.87 15.55
C GLN A 8 -25.36 -2.58 15.34
N ALA A 9 -24.89 -1.95 16.42
CA ALA A 9 -24.05 -0.74 16.33
C ALA A 9 -22.73 -1.01 15.62
N THR A 10 -22.09 -2.15 15.91
CA THR A 10 -20.85 -2.57 15.25
C THR A 10 -21.05 -2.83 13.77
N ALA A 11 -22.13 -3.54 13.39
CA ALA A 11 -22.46 -3.81 12.00
C ALA A 11 -22.80 -2.51 11.24
N GLY A 12 -23.47 -1.56 11.89
CA GLY A 12 -23.80 -0.26 11.31
C GLY A 12 -22.60 0.67 11.06
N GLN A 13 -21.50 0.48 11.78
CA GLN A 13 -20.33 1.34 11.63
C GLN A 13 -19.75 1.31 10.21
N ARG A 14 -19.74 0.15 9.55
CA ARG A 14 -19.19 0.02 8.22
C ARG A 14 -19.96 0.87 7.20
N PRO A 15 -21.25 0.66 6.90
CA PRO A 15 -21.96 1.41 5.88
C PRO A 15 -22.17 2.90 6.22
N TYR A 16 -22.24 3.26 7.51
CA TYR A 16 -22.53 4.65 7.90
C TYR A 16 -21.28 5.51 8.13
N PHE A 17 -20.12 4.89 8.38
CA PHE A 17 -18.90 5.64 8.65
C PHE A 17 -17.71 5.14 7.82
N PHE A 18 -17.35 3.85 7.93
CA PHE A 18 -16.06 3.38 7.42
C PHE A 18 -15.99 3.34 5.90
N ASP A 19 -17.08 2.98 5.22
CA ASP A 19 -17.12 2.89 3.76
C ASP A 19 -17.01 4.28 3.08
N HIS A 20 -17.19 5.37 3.83
CA HIS A 20 -17.06 6.74 3.33
C HIS A 20 -15.65 7.34 3.53
N ILE A 21 -14.79 6.74 4.34
CA ILE A 21 -13.50 7.32 4.74
C ILE A 21 -12.60 7.60 3.54
N GLU A 22 -12.56 6.70 2.58
CA GLU A 22 -11.72 6.86 1.39
C GLU A 22 -12.11 8.08 0.57
N ALA A 23 -13.40 8.22 0.23
CA ALA A 23 -13.92 9.35 -0.54
C ALA A 23 -13.74 10.69 0.21
N ILE A 24 -13.98 10.70 1.52
CA ILE A 24 -13.76 11.88 2.37
C ILE A 24 -12.27 12.24 2.37
N THR A 25 -11.39 11.27 2.52
CA THR A 25 -9.94 11.50 2.51
C THR A 25 -9.48 12.11 1.18
N ASP A 26 -9.92 11.55 0.05
CA ASP A 26 -9.55 12.05 -1.27
C ASP A 26 -10.05 13.50 -1.47
N THR A 27 -11.26 13.82 -1.00
CA THR A 27 -11.80 15.19 -1.01
C THR A 27 -10.96 16.14 -0.17
N CYS A 28 -10.64 15.77 1.08
CA CYS A 28 -9.81 16.58 1.97
C CYS A 28 -8.39 16.80 1.43
N LEU A 29 -7.79 15.77 0.81
CA LEU A 29 -6.47 15.90 0.19
C LEU A 29 -6.49 16.83 -1.02
N ALA A 30 -7.56 16.82 -1.82
CA ALA A 30 -7.75 17.75 -2.93
C ALA A 30 -7.93 19.19 -2.45
N GLU A 31 -8.74 19.42 -1.41
CA GLU A 31 -8.91 20.74 -0.78
C GLU A 31 -7.58 21.25 -0.21
N TYR A 32 -6.84 20.39 0.50
CA TYR A 32 -5.52 20.72 1.02
C TYR A 32 -4.54 21.13 -0.09
N ALA A 33 -4.54 20.40 -1.20
CA ALA A 33 -3.73 20.76 -2.35
C ALA A 33 -4.08 22.13 -2.93
N GLY A 34 -5.38 22.45 -3.02
CA GLY A 34 -5.85 23.76 -3.46
C GLY A 34 -5.41 24.91 -2.55
N LEU A 35 -5.39 24.67 -1.23
CA LEU A 35 -5.00 25.69 -0.24
C LEU A 35 -3.48 25.89 -0.13
N THR A 36 -2.69 24.82 -0.30
CA THR A 36 -1.26 24.84 0.03
C THR A 36 -0.34 24.70 -1.17
N GLY A 37 -0.86 24.30 -2.33
CA GLY A 37 -0.08 23.89 -3.50
C GLY A 37 0.66 22.55 -3.32
N ARG A 38 0.42 21.81 -2.23
CA ARG A 38 1.05 20.51 -1.95
C ARG A 38 0.06 19.39 -2.21
N SER A 39 0.36 18.54 -3.18
CA SER A 39 -0.47 17.38 -3.52
C SER A 39 -0.04 16.13 -2.74
N TYR A 40 -1.01 15.52 -2.05
CA TYR A 40 -0.86 14.22 -1.41
C TYR A 40 -1.94 13.28 -1.93
N GLN A 41 -1.63 11.98 -1.91
CA GLN A 41 -2.54 10.91 -2.31
C GLN A 41 -2.50 9.80 -1.26
N ARG A 42 -3.54 8.96 -1.19
CA ARG A 42 -3.56 7.80 -0.29
C ARG A 42 -2.37 6.86 -0.57
N VAL A 43 -2.06 6.69 -1.85
CA VAL A 43 -0.87 6.01 -2.36
C VAL A 43 -0.21 6.92 -3.39
N ALA A 44 1.00 7.39 -3.11
CA ALA A 44 1.79 8.17 -4.04
C ALA A 44 2.94 7.33 -4.61
N THR A 45 3.33 7.61 -5.84
CA THR A 45 4.37 6.85 -6.53
C THR A 45 5.49 7.76 -7.02
N PHE A 46 6.72 7.28 -6.98
CA PHE A 46 7.89 7.97 -7.53
C PHE A 46 8.62 7.05 -8.51
N LYS A 47 8.73 7.48 -9.76
CA LYS A 47 9.42 6.75 -10.86
C LYS A 47 9.01 5.27 -10.97
N LEU A 48 7.71 5.00 -10.82
CA LEU A 48 7.18 3.64 -10.76
C LEU A 48 6.92 3.04 -12.14
N GLU A 49 6.69 3.86 -13.16
CA GLU A 49 6.22 3.46 -14.50
C GLU A 49 7.14 2.42 -15.13
N ASP A 50 8.44 2.68 -15.11
CA ASP A 50 9.47 1.78 -15.68
C ASP A 50 10.21 0.96 -14.63
N ALA A 51 9.76 0.98 -13.36
CA ALA A 51 10.45 0.31 -12.26
C ALA A 51 10.31 -1.20 -12.33
N ASP A 52 11.43 -1.90 -12.18
CA ASP A 52 11.52 -3.34 -11.97
C ASP A 52 11.40 -3.69 -10.48
N TYR A 53 11.97 -2.84 -9.62
CA TYR A 53 12.03 -3.01 -8.17
C TYR A 53 11.36 -1.83 -7.48
N VAL A 54 10.70 -2.09 -6.36
CA VAL A 54 9.92 -1.06 -5.66
C VAL A 54 10.25 -1.06 -4.17
N ILE A 55 10.47 0.13 -3.63
CA ILE A 55 10.53 0.36 -2.19
C ILE A 55 9.14 0.84 -1.75
N VAL A 56 8.52 0.12 -0.82
CA VAL A 56 7.24 0.48 -0.21
C VAL A 56 7.47 0.90 1.22
N GLY A 57 6.89 1.99 1.63
CA GLY A 57 6.98 2.46 3.02
C GLY A 57 6.02 3.59 3.34
N MET A 58 6.17 4.13 4.54
CA MET A 58 5.33 5.20 5.07
C MET A 58 6.18 6.25 5.79
N GLY A 59 5.69 7.48 5.80
CA GLY A 59 6.24 8.55 6.63
C GLY A 59 7.52 9.18 6.10
N SER A 60 8.31 9.75 7.01
CA SER A 60 9.44 10.63 6.67
C SER A 60 10.59 9.96 5.92
N MET A 61 10.71 8.64 5.99
CA MET A 61 11.78 7.92 5.28
C MET A 61 11.59 7.90 3.75
N ILE A 62 10.39 8.19 3.27
CA ILE A 62 10.09 8.14 1.84
C ILE A 62 10.96 9.09 1.03
N VAL A 63 11.19 10.30 1.51
CA VAL A 63 12.08 11.27 0.83
C VAL A 63 13.50 10.71 0.66
N GLN A 64 13.99 9.99 1.68
CA GLN A 64 15.29 9.32 1.60
C GLN A 64 15.26 8.14 0.62
N ALA A 65 14.16 7.38 0.61
CA ALA A 65 13.97 6.28 -0.34
C ALA A 65 13.93 6.76 -1.80
N GLU A 66 13.33 7.92 -2.07
CA GLU A 66 13.32 8.54 -3.39
C GLU A 66 14.73 8.95 -3.83
N CYS A 67 15.50 9.57 -2.93
CA CYS A 67 16.92 9.90 -3.19
C CYS A 67 17.75 8.63 -3.45
N VAL A 68 17.54 7.56 -2.69
CA VAL A 68 18.22 6.28 -2.90
C VAL A 68 17.81 5.65 -4.23
N ALA A 69 16.54 5.71 -4.60
CA ALA A 69 16.07 5.22 -5.89
C ALA A 69 16.78 5.94 -7.05
N ASP A 70 16.91 7.25 -6.98
CA ASP A 70 17.64 8.04 -7.98
C ASP A 70 19.12 7.66 -8.03
N TYR A 71 19.77 7.57 -6.89
CA TYR A 71 21.15 7.13 -6.82
C TYR A 71 21.37 5.74 -7.44
N LEU A 72 20.49 4.78 -7.16
CA LEU A 72 20.59 3.43 -7.73
C LEU A 72 20.34 3.42 -9.24
N ARG A 73 19.40 4.25 -9.73
CA ARG A 73 19.16 4.41 -11.18
C ARG A 73 20.38 4.99 -11.88
N GLU A 74 20.99 6.01 -11.30
CA GLU A 74 22.15 6.71 -11.90
C GLU A 74 23.41 5.84 -11.84
N THR A 75 23.72 5.24 -10.70
CA THR A 75 25.01 4.58 -10.48
C THR A 75 25.01 3.10 -10.81
N ARG A 76 23.88 2.41 -10.57
CA ARG A 76 23.76 0.94 -10.76
C ARG A 76 22.89 0.56 -11.94
N LYS A 77 22.25 1.53 -12.60
CA LYS A 77 21.29 1.32 -13.69
C LYS A 77 20.13 0.40 -13.28
N LEU A 78 19.82 0.35 -11.99
CA LEU A 78 18.69 -0.39 -11.45
C LEU A 78 17.42 0.46 -11.54
N LYS A 79 16.38 -0.05 -12.15
CA LYS A 79 15.08 0.61 -12.27
C LYS A 79 14.30 0.46 -10.97
N VAL A 80 14.58 1.34 -10.02
CA VAL A 80 13.92 1.36 -8.70
C VAL A 80 12.88 2.46 -8.68
N GLY A 81 11.67 2.14 -8.21
CA GLY A 81 10.60 3.08 -7.90
C GLY A 81 10.28 3.08 -6.41
N VAL A 82 9.50 4.06 -5.96
CA VAL A 82 9.04 4.15 -4.58
C VAL A 82 7.53 4.26 -4.54
N VAL A 83 6.91 3.58 -3.60
CA VAL A 83 5.49 3.70 -3.25
C VAL A 83 5.40 4.21 -1.82
N ASN A 84 4.77 5.36 -1.68
CA ASN A 84 4.47 6.00 -0.40
C ASN A 84 3.01 5.78 -0.03
N LEU A 85 2.78 5.14 1.11
CA LEU A 85 1.45 5.01 1.70
C LEU A 85 1.25 6.15 2.70
N THR A 86 0.31 7.04 2.41
CA THR A 86 -0.09 8.12 3.33
C THR A 86 -1.25 7.67 4.23
N MET A 87 -2.08 6.75 3.72
CA MET A 87 -3.20 6.17 4.45
C MET A 87 -2.92 4.71 4.82
N PHE A 88 -3.05 4.36 6.10
CA PHE A 88 -2.90 2.97 6.58
C PHE A 88 -4.25 2.30 6.90
N ARG A 89 -5.27 3.09 7.22
CA ARG A 89 -6.64 2.61 7.51
C ARG A 89 -7.69 3.62 7.00
N PRO A 90 -8.66 3.17 6.19
CA PRO A 90 -8.70 1.88 5.52
C PRO A 90 -7.47 1.64 4.65
N PHE A 91 -7.04 0.38 4.52
CA PHE A 91 -5.84 0.09 3.73
C PHE A 91 -6.14 0.22 2.24
N PRO A 92 -5.38 1.05 1.49
CA PRO A 92 -5.62 1.29 0.06
C PRO A 92 -5.06 0.15 -0.81
N GLY A 93 -5.52 -1.07 -0.54
CA GLY A 93 -5.01 -2.29 -1.16
C GLY A 93 -5.31 -2.38 -2.66
N ASP A 94 -6.42 -1.82 -3.11
CA ASP A 94 -6.78 -1.71 -4.51
C ASP A 94 -5.73 -0.89 -5.28
N LEU A 95 -5.41 0.31 -4.82
CA LEU A 95 -4.39 1.17 -5.43
C LEU A 95 -3.00 0.52 -5.39
N LEU A 96 -2.65 -0.08 -4.25
CA LEU A 96 -1.36 -0.75 -4.09
C LEU A 96 -1.24 -1.98 -5.00
N GLY A 97 -2.28 -2.78 -5.12
CA GLY A 97 -2.31 -3.93 -6.02
C GLY A 97 -2.09 -3.53 -7.48
N HIS A 98 -2.70 -2.44 -7.93
CA HIS A 98 -2.43 -1.91 -9.27
C HIS A 98 -0.99 -1.41 -9.43
N ALA A 99 -0.44 -0.73 -8.42
CA ALA A 99 0.91 -0.17 -8.44
C ALA A 99 2.02 -1.25 -8.50
N LEU A 100 1.80 -2.39 -7.85
CA LEU A 100 2.82 -3.45 -7.73
C LEU A 100 2.74 -4.53 -8.81
N ARG A 101 1.73 -4.50 -9.69
CA ARG A 101 1.54 -5.52 -10.73
C ARG A 101 2.75 -5.64 -11.64
N GLY A 102 3.23 -6.87 -11.83
CA GLY A 102 4.32 -7.19 -12.77
C GLY A 102 5.70 -6.69 -12.34
N LYS A 103 5.86 -6.17 -11.13
CA LYS A 103 7.18 -5.79 -10.61
C LYS A 103 8.00 -7.03 -10.26
N LYS A 104 9.32 -6.97 -10.46
CA LYS A 104 10.22 -8.11 -10.19
C LYS A 104 10.42 -8.36 -8.69
N GLY A 105 10.51 -7.27 -7.93
CA GLY A 105 10.72 -7.36 -6.49
C GLY A 105 10.23 -6.10 -5.76
N VAL A 106 9.72 -6.31 -4.55
CA VAL A 106 9.21 -5.27 -3.67
C VAL A 106 9.84 -5.43 -2.30
N VAL A 107 10.50 -4.39 -1.81
CA VAL A 107 10.96 -4.33 -0.43
C VAL A 107 10.03 -3.42 0.37
N VAL A 108 9.45 -3.94 1.44
CA VAL A 108 8.62 -3.19 2.39
C VAL A 108 9.50 -2.80 3.57
N LEU A 109 9.65 -1.49 3.80
CA LEU A 109 10.47 -0.95 4.88
C LEU A 109 9.60 -0.37 5.98
N GLU A 110 9.82 -0.82 7.21
CA GLU A 110 9.05 -0.43 8.39
C GLU A 110 9.95 -0.02 9.55
N ARG A 111 9.53 1.01 10.29
CA ARG A 111 10.23 1.45 11.50
C ARG A 111 9.61 0.82 12.74
N THR A 112 9.47 -0.49 12.70
CA THR A 112 8.95 -1.29 13.82
C THR A 112 9.55 -2.67 13.76
N ASP A 113 9.59 -3.35 14.89
CA ASP A 113 9.93 -4.75 14.99
C ASP A 113 8.85 -5.49 15.79
N GLN A 114 8.52 -6.68 15.34
CA GLN A 114 7.58 -7.59 16.01
C GLN A 114 8.16 -9.01 16.01
N PRO A 115 9.08 -9.32 16.95
CA PRO A 115 9.88 -10.55 16.89
C PRO A 115 9.10 -11.86 16.87
N LEU A 116 7.85 -11.85 17.36
CA LEU A 116 6.98 -13.03 17.42
C LEU A 116 5.93 -13.07 16.31
N ALA A 117 5.95 -12.12 15.39
CA ALA A 117 5.02 -12.09 14.25
C ALA A 117 5.68 -12.70 13.00
N GLU A 118 4.88 -13.33 12.15
CA GLU A 118 5.35 -13.85 10.84
C GLU A 118 5.84 -12.70 9.94
N ASP A 119 5.12 -11.57 9.95
CA ASP A 119 5.46 -10.37 9.18
C ASP A 119 5.19 -9.10 9.99
N LEU A 120 5.85 -8.02 9.63
CA LEU A 120 5.60 -6.68 10.15
C LEU A 120 4.23 -6.14 9.68
N PRO A 121 3.63 -5.16 10.37
CA PRO A 121 2.27 -4.70 10.10
C PRO A 121 1.99 -4.33 8.65
N LEU A 122 2.86 -3.52 8.02
CA LEU A 122 2.67 -3.12 6.63
C LEU A 122 2.86 -4.30 5.66
N MET A 123 3.87 -5.14 5.90
CA MET A 123 4.10 -6.33 5.08
C MET A 123 2.88 -7.27 5.10
N ARG A 124 2.19 -7.45 6.23
CA ARG A 124 0.95 -8.23 6.32
C ARG A 124 -0.14 -7.69 5.40
N GLU A 125 -0.32 -6.37 5.37
CA GLU A 125 -1.30 -5.73 4.49
C GLU A 125 -0.92 -5.85 3.01
N VAL A 126 0.38 -5.71 2.70
CA VAL A 126 0.89 -5.92 1.34
C VAL A 126 0.61 -7.36 0.88
N ARG A 127 0.92 -8.37 1.72
CA ARG A 127 0.64 -9.77 1.38
C ARG A 127 -0.85 -10.02 1.19
N ALA A 128 -1.71 -9.53 2.09
CA ALA A 128 -3.16 -9.66 1.97
C ALA A 128 -3.68 -9.01 0.67
N THR A 129 -3.14 -7.86 0.30
CA THR A 129 -3.45 -7.20 -0.96
C THR A 129 -3.10 -8.07 -2.17
N LEU A 130 -1.87 -8.58 -2.22
CA LEU A 130 -1.40 -9.35 -3.37
C LEU A 130 -2.12 -10.71 -3.49
N ILE A 131 -2.51 -11.33 -2.37
CA ILE A 131 -3.33 -12.55 -2.41
C ILE A 131 -4.70 -12.26 -3.02
N LYS A 132 -5.37 -11.16 -2.66
CA LYS A 132 -6.63 -10.75 -3.31
C LYS A 132 -6.47 -10.53 -4.81
N CYS A 133 -5.34 -9.95 -5.23
CA CYS A 133 -5.05 -9.79 -6.66
C CYS A 133 -4.87 -11.14 -7.38
N ILE A 134 -4.26 -12.13 -6.72
CA ILE A 134 -4.10 -13.49 -7.25
C ILE A 134 -5.47 -14.18 -7.33
N GLU A 135 -6.30 -14.09 -6.27
CA GLU A 135 -7.64 -14.66 -6.26
C GLU A 135 -8.50 -14.09 -7.39
N ASN A 136 -8.41 -12.77 -7.65
CA ASN A 136 -9.02 -12.16 -8.83
C ASN A 136 -8.51 -12.76 -10.15
N GLY A 137 -7.22 -13.07 -10.24
CA GLY A 137 -6.61 -13.65 -11.44
C GLY A 137 -7.01 -15.12 -11.68
N MET A 138 -7.50 -15.80 -10.65
CA MET A 138 -7.99 -17.18 -10.73
C MET A 138 -9.49 -17.26 -11.10
N ALA A 139 -10.23 -16.17 -10.89
CA ALA A 139 -11.67 -16.11 -11.14
C ALA A 139 -11.96 -15.57 -12.55
N PRO A 140 -13.10 -15.97 -13.16
CA PRO A 140 -13.64 -15.29 -14.35
C PRO A 140 -13.88 -13.80 -14.08
N ASP A 141 -13.81 -12.98 -15.12
CA ASP A 141 -13.88 -11.52 -15.00
C ASP A 141 -15.16 -11.00 -14.31
N ASP A 142 -16.27 -11.66 -14.52
CA ASP A 142 -17.59 -11.36 -13.94
C ASP A 142 -17.79 -11.93 -12.54
N GLU A 143 -16.91 -12.82 -12.08
CA GLU A 143 -16.99 -13.47 -10.77
C GLU A 143 -15.86 -13.06 -9.81
N ARG A 144 -15.12 -11.99 -10.12
CA ARG A 144 -14.01 -11.53 -9.28
C ARG A 144 -14.46 -11.19 -7.87
N PRO A 145 -13.87 -11.83 -6.82
CA PRO A 145 -14.26 -11.59 -5.43
C PRO A 145 -13.92 -10.19 -4.92
N PHE A 146 -12.94 -9.51 -5.56
CA PHE A 146 -12.47 -8.16 -5.18
C PHE A 146 -12.49 -7.22 -6.40
N PRO A 147 -13.64 -6.69 -6.83
CA PRO A 147 -13.78 -6.00 -8.11
C PRO A 147 -12.88 -4.77 -8.29
N THR A 148 -12.48 -4.10 -7.20
CA THR A 148 -11.60 -2.90 -7.23
C THR A 148 -10.12 -3.24 -7.30
N TYR A 149 -9.75 -4.49 -7.00
CA TYR A 149 -8.36 -4.94 -7.00
C TYR A 149 -7.90 -5.36 -8.40
N ALA A 150 -6.61 -5.22 -8.66
CA ALA A 150 -6.01 -5.76 -9.87
C ALA A 150 -6.19 -7.29 -9.96
N SER A 151 -6.20 -7.81 -11.19
CA SER A 151 -6.20 -9.25 -11.44
C SER A 151 -4.79 -9.68 -11.84
N TYR A 152 -4.17 -10.57 -11.08
CA TYR A 152 -2.80 -11.03 -11.29
C TYR A 152 -2.74 -12.38 -11.97
N ALA A 153 -2.04 -12.47 -13.09
CA ALA A 153 -1.56 -13.74 -13.63
C ALA A 153 -0.36 -14.25 -12.80
N ALA A 154 0.02 -15.50 -12.98
CA ALA A 154 1.12 -16.12 -12.22
C ALA A 154 2.46 -15.35 -12.29
N GLY A 155 2.72 -14.66 -13.39
CA GLY A 155 3.94 -13.85 -13.58
C GLY A 155 3.86 -12.42 -13.03
N ASP A 156 2.70 -11.97 -12.59
CA ASP A 156 2.49 -10.60 -12.10
C ASP A 156 2.91 -10.43 -10.62
N MET A 157 3.07 -11.54 -9.89
CA MET A 157 3.40 -11.54 -8.46
C MET A 157 4.87 -11.17 -8.23
N PRO A 158 5.19 -10.06 -7.57
CA PRO A 158 6.56 -9.71 -7.24
C PRO A 158 7.14 -10.59 -6.12
N ARG A 159 8.45 -10.71 -6.07
CA ARG A 159 9.13 -11.22 -4.88
C ARG A 159 9.06 -10.20 -3.77
N LEU A 160 8.68 -10.62 -2.56
CA LEU A 160 8.53 -9.74 -1.40
C LEU A 160 9.71 -9.86 -0.45
N TYR A 161 10.20 -8.73 0.02
CA TYR A 161 11.26 -8.62 1.02
C TYR A 161 10.81 -7.68 2.12
N SER A 162 10.99 -8.06 3.37
CA SER A 162 10.73 -7.24 4.55
C SER A 162 12.04 -6.66 5.07
N GLY A 163 12.02 -5.40 5.48
CA GLY A 163 13.14 -4.73 6.12
C GLY A 163 12.70 -3.85 7.27
N CYS A 164 13.43 -3.94 8.38
CA CYS A 164 13.26 -3.07 9.54
C CYS A 164 14.38 -2.03 9.55
N TYR A 165 14.05 -0.77 9.86
CA TYR A 165 15.03 0.32 9.91
C TYR A 165 14.81 1.24 11.12
N GLY A 166 15.83 2.01 11.47
CA GLY A 166 15.74 3.16 12.38
C GLY A 166 15.34 2.83 13.83
N LEU A 167 15.60 1.61 14.29
CA LEU A 167 15.36 1.20 15.67
C LEU A 167 16.57 1.45 16.59
N GLY A 168 17.72 1.77 16.02
CA GLY A 168 18.92 2.13 16.78
C GLY A 168 18.92 3.58 17.25
N SER A 169 19.71 3.86 18.26
CA SER A 169 19.88 5.19 18.88
C SER A 169 21.00 6.05 18.24
N ARG A 170 21.48 5.72 17.06
CA ARG A 170 22.51 6.48 16.32
C ARG A 170 21.94 7.23 15.15
#